data_9d0ca6243d3f848f56b488528678ab73
#
_entry.id   9d0ca6243d3f848f56b488528678ab73
#
_cell.length_a   1.000
_cell.length_b   1.000
_cell.length_c   1.000
_cell.angle_alpha   90.00
_cell.angle_beta   90.00
_cell.angle_gamma   90.00
#
_symmetry.space_group_name_H-M   'P 1'
#
loop_
_entity.id
_entity.type
_entity.pdbx_description
1 polymer ?
#
loop_
_entity_poly.entity_id
_entity_poly.type
_entity_poly.pdbx_seq_one_letter_code
_entity_poly.pdbx_strand_id
1 'polypeptide(L)'
;MSIRRVALLTAGGFAPCLSAAVGDLIERYTQVAPEVEIIAYQYGYHGLLTGNYIVIDDEARKNAGILRDFGGSPIGNSRVKLTNAKNLVERGLVKEGVNPLEFAAEQLRKDGVDVLHTIGGDDTNTTAADLAAYLHENDYELTVVGLPKTIDNDVVPVRQSLGAWTAADEGAGFAFNVIGEHRSNPRMLIVHECMGRNCGYLTAETARRYHDLLQTKQWAPSLGLTKERWDVHAVFIPEMKLDIAAEAERLKAIMDEQGNVNIFLSEGAGV
;
A
#
# COMPACT_ATOMS: atom_id res chain seq x y z
N MET A 1 -15.88 -22.03 -18.61
CA MET A 1 -16.15 -22.81 -17.36
C MET A 1 -16.95 -21.97 -16.38
N SER A 2 -17.81 -22.58 -15.56
CA SER A 2 -18.44 -21.87 -14.45
C SER A 2 -17.43 -21.76 -13.29
N ILE A 3 -17.18 -20.56 -12.77
CA ILE A 3 -16.36 -20.34 -11.59
C ILE A 3 -17.08 -20.95 -10.38
N ARG A 4 -16.40 -21.82 -9.64
CA ARG A 4 -16.96 -22.52 -8.46
C ARG A 4 -16.26 -22.09 -7.18
N ARG A 5 -14.94 -21.84 -7.26
CA ARG A 5 -14.13 -21.45 -6.09
C ARG A 5 -13.16 -20.32 -6.42
N VAL A 6 -13.17 -19.31 -5.58
CA VAL A 6 -12.27 -18.15 -5.62
C VAL A 6 -11.38 -18.15 -4.39
N ALA A 7 -10.10 -17.90 -4.59
CA ALA A 7 -9.13 -17.74 -3.51
C ALA A 7 -8.65 -16.31 -3.38
N LEU A 8 -8.47 -15.85 -2.14
CA LEU A 8 -7.92 -14.56 -1.79
C LEU A 8 -6.59 -14.75 -1.05
N LEU A 9 -5.61 -13.89 -1.30
CA LEU A 9 -4.42 -13.77 -0.48
C LEU A 9 -3.91 -12.33 -0.42
N THR A 10 -3.31 -11.96 0.70
CA THR A 10 -2.60 -10.70 0.86
C THR A 10 -1.12 -10.95 1.10
N ALA A 11 -0.24 -10.22 0.43
CA ALA A 11 1.20 -10.40 0.54
C ALA A 11 1.97 -9.06 0.43
N GLY A 12 3.26 -9.09 0.77
CA GLY A 12 4.14 -7.92 0.70
C GLY A 12 4.18 -7.10 1.99
N GLY A 13 4.32 -5.80 1.87
CA GLY A 13 4.34 -4.87 3.01
C GLY A 13 2.96 -4.67 3.62
N PHE A 14 2.95 -4.26 4.89
CA PHE A 14 1.72 -3.86 5.59
C PHE A 14 1.12 -2.59 4.94
N ALA A 15 -0.20 -2.55 4.85
CA ALA A 15 -0.96 -1.33 4.57
C ALA A 15 -2.34 -1.40 5.21
N PRO A 16 -2.87 -0.29 5.74
CA PRO A 16 -4.19 -0.26 6.40
C PRO A 16 -5.33 -0.73 5.49
N CYS A 17 -5.25 -0.44 4.19
CA CYS A 17 -6.28 -0.77 3.21
C CYS A 17 -6.48 -2.26 2.89
N LEU A 18 -5.59 -3.15 3.35
CA LEU A 18 -5.69 -4.59 3.04
C LEU A 18 -6.99 -5.18 3.57
N SER A 19 -7.40 -4.80 4.77
CA SER A 19 -8.63 -5.29 5.40
C SER A 19 -9.87 -4.89 4.58
N ALA A 20 -9.98 -3.62 4.22
CA ALA A 20 -11.06 -3.13 3.36
C ALA A 20 -11.08 -3.82 1.99
N ALA A 21 -9.92 -4.02 1.36
CA ALA A 21 -9.84 -4.70 0.06
C ALA A 21 -10.32 -6.15 0.12
N VAL A 22 -9.99 -6.89 1.19
CA VAL A 22 -10.51 -8.24 1.41
C VAL A 22 -12.02 -8.22 1.65
N GLY A 23 -12.51 -7.30 2.49
CA GLY A 23 -13.93 -7.13 2.76
C GLY A 23 -14.74 -6.82 1.51
N ASP A 24 -14.27 -5.89 0.70
CA ASP A 24 -14.93 -5.48 -0.55
C ASP A 24 -14.98 -6.61 -1.59
N LEU A 25 -13.93 -7.44 -1.70
CA LEU A 25 -13.95 -8.63 -2.56
C LEU A 25 -15.00 -9.63 -2.07
N ILE A 26 -15.05 -9.92 -0.77
CA ILE A 26 -16.04 -10.83 -0.19
C ILE A 26 -17.45 -10.32 -0.44
N GLU A 27 -17.74 -9.05 -0.16
CA GLU A 27 -19.04 -8.45 -0.41
C GLU A 27 -19.41 -8.48 -1.89
N ARG A 28 -18.45 -8.16 -2.77
CA ARG A 28 -18.72 -8.14 -4.21
C ARG A 28 -19.07 -9.53 -4.74
N TYR A 29 -18.33 -10.57 -4.36
CA TYR A 29 -18.67 -11.94 -4.72
C TYR A 29 -20.02 -12.36 -4.13
N THR A 30 -20.30 -12.00 -2.90
CA THR A 30 -21.61 -12.28 -2.27
C THR A 30 -22.77 -11.65 -3.03
N GLN A 31 -22.56 -10.46 -3.62
CA GLN A 31 -23.60 -9.76 -4.41
C GLN A 31 -23.79 -10.34 -5.81
N VAL A 32 -22.69 -10.67 -6.52
CA VAL A 32 -22.75 -10.99 -7.96
C VAL A 32 -22.70 -12.49 -8.26
N ALA A 33 -22.19 -13.29 -7.33
CA ALA A 33 -22.01 -14.74 -7.49
C ALA A 33 -22.08 -15.42 -6.11
N PRO A 34 -23.24 -15.37 -5.42
CA PRO A 34 -23.40 -15.88 -4.07
C PRO A 34 -23.13 -17.40 -3.95
N GLU A 35 -23.26 -18.14 -5.04
CA GLU A 35 -23.00 -19.58 -5.12
C GLU A 35 -21.52 -19.94 -5.15
N VAL A 36 -20.64 -18.97 -5.45
CA VAL A 36 -19.20 -19.22 -5.52
C VAL A 36 -18.61 -19.35 -4.13
N GLU A 37 -17.90 -20.42 -3.87
CA GLU A 37 -17.15 -20.59 -2.63
C GLU A 37 -15.94 -19.67 -2.59
N ILE A 38 -15.72 -19.00 -1.46
CA ILE A 38 -14.57 -18.14 -1.26
C ILE A 38 -13.67 -18.78 -0.19
N ILE A 39 -12.40 -18.98 -0.53
CA ILE A 39 -11.36 -19.35 0.44
C ILE A 39 -10.34 -18.22 0.56
N ALA A 40 -9.68 -18.11 1.71
CA ALA A 40 -8.65 -17.12 1.94
C ALA A 40 -7.40 -17.78 2.50
N TYR A 41 -6.30 -17.78 1.73
CA TYR A 41 -5.02 -18.32 2.15
C TYR A 41 -4.43 -17.45 3.26
N GLN A 42 -4.14 -18.07 4.40
CA GLN A 42 -3.60 -17.36 5.55
C GLN A 42 -2.10 -17.06 5.35
N TYR A 43 -1.71 -15.83 5.63
CA TYR A 43 -0.32 -15.36 5.47
C TYR A 43 0.19 -15.39 4.02
N GLY A 44 -0.69 -15.11 3.06
CA GLY A 44 -0.34 -14.91 1.67
C GLY A 44 0.19 -16.18 0.97
N TYR A 45 1.28 -16.04 0.21
CA TYR A 45 1.89 -17.19 -0.47
C TYR A 45 2.40 -18.28 0.49
N HIS A 46 2.64 -17.98 1.75
CA HIS A 46 2.93 -19.01 2.76
C HIS A 46 1.73 -19.96 2.91
N GLY A 47 0.53 -19.43 3.06
CA GLY A 47 -0.70 -20.22 3.17
C GLY A 47 -0.97 -21.03 1.92
N LEU A 48 -0.75 -20.44 0.74
CA LEU A 48 -0.87 -21.16 -0.52
C LEU A 48 0.07 -22.37 -0.57
N LEU A 49 1.36 -22.20 -0.27
CA LEU A 49 2.34 -23.29 -0.29
C LEU A 49 2.06 -24.38 0.74
N THR A 50 1.44 -24.04 1.86
CA THR A 50 1.11 -24.98 2.94
C THR A 50 -0.30 -25.54 2.89
N GLY A 51 -1.14 -25.09 1.95
CA GLY A 51 -2.55 -25.43 1.87
C GLY A 51 -3.34 -24.93 3.09
N ASN A 52 -2.86 -23.87 3.75
CA ASN A 52 -3.51 -23.29 4.93
C ASN A 52 -4.44 -22.15 4.54
N TYR A 53 -5.73 -22.40 4.57
CA TYR A 53 -6.76 -21.40 4.24
C TYR A 53 -7.97 -21.51 5.18
N ILE A 54 -8.74 -20.45 5.21
CA ILE A 54 -10.07 -20.41 5.83
C ILE A 54 -11.14 -20.35 4.73
N VAL A 55 -12.30 -20.94 5.00
CA VAL A 55 -13.49 -20.79 4.15
C VAL A 55 -14.28 -19.59 4.65
N ILE A 56 -14.68 -18.72 3.71
CA ILE A 56 -15.53 -17.57 4.00
C ILE A 56 -16.98 -18.05 4.00
N ASP A 57 -17.48 -18.35 5.17
CA ASP A 57 -18.84 -18.82 5.39
C ASP A 57 -19.88 -17.68 5.34
N ASP A 58 -21.17 -18.03 5.53
CA ASP A 58 -22.27 -17.07 5.47
C ASP A 58 -22.17 -15.99 6.55
N GLU A 59 -21.64 -16.32 7.73
CA GLU A 59 -21.43 -15.34 8.80
C GLU A 59 -20.33 -14.35 8.44
N ALA A 60 -19.21 -14.84 7.93
CA ALA A 60 -18.11 -13.99 7.43
C ALA A 60 -18.57 -13.10 6.27
N ARG A 61 -19.34 -13.63 5.31
CA ARG A 61 -19.92 -12.86 4.20
C ARG A 61 -20.82 -11.73 4.70
N LYS A 62 -21.70 -12.01 5.66
CA LYS A 62 -22.62 -11.03 6.25
C LYS A 62 -21.89 -9.90 6.97
N ASN A 63 -20.76 -10.20 7.58
CA ASN A 63 -19.98 -9.26 8.40
C ASN A 63 -18.79 -8.64 7.66
N ALA A 64 -18.58 -8.94 6.37
CA ALA A 64 -17.39 -8.51 5.63
C ALA A 64 -17.21 -6.98 5.59
N GLY A 65 -18.30 -6.22 5.62
CA GLY A 65 -18.26 -4.75 5.66
C GLY A 65 -17.55 -4.17 6.88
N ILE A 66 -17.52 -4.88 8.01
CA ILE A 66 -16.82 -4.47 9.23
C ILE A 66 -15.31 -4.31 8.98
N LEU A 67 -14.77 -5.03 8.01
CA LEU A 67 -13.36 -4.99 7.68
C LEU A 67 -12.86 -3.60 7.20
N ARG A 68 -13.76 -2.71 6.82
CA ARG A 68 -13.41 -1.31 6.46
C ARG A 68 -12.97 -0.48 7.66
N ASP A 69 -13.43 -0.84 8.86
CA ASP A 69 -13.13 -0.12 10.09
C ASP A 69 -11.81 -0.56 10.74
N PHE A 70 -11.16 -1.59 10.18
CA PHE A 70 -9.92 -2.15 10.73
C PHE A 70 -8.78 -2.10 9.72
N GLY A 71 -7.59 -1.77 10.21
CA GLY A 71 -6.36 -1.83 9.40
C GLY A 71 -5.74 -3.23 9.37
N GLY A 72 -4.77 -3.41 8.51
CA GLY A 72 -4.03 -4.66 8.37
C GLY A 72 -4.72 -5.69 7.48
N SER A 73 -4.34 -6.95 7.62
CA SER A 73 -4.94 -8.05 6.86
C SER A 73 -5.69 -9.01 7.78
N PRO A 74 -7.01 -9.22 7.58
CA PRO A 74 -7.79 -10.14 8.39
C PRO A 74 -7.42 -11.61 8.14
N ILE A 75 -6.78 -11.91 7.01
CA ILE A 75 -6.34 -13.25 6.60
C ILE A 75 -4.83 -13.46 6.79
N GLY A 76 -4.16 -12.52 7.45
CA GLY A 76 -2.70 -12.53 7.63
C GLY A 76 -1.94 -12.16 6.36
N ASN A 77 -0.72 -11.70 6.54
CA ASN A 77 0.14 -11.20 5.47
C ASN A 77 1.57 -11.75 5.63
N SER A 78 2.30 -11.95 4.53
CA SER A 78 3.71 -12.32 4.58
C SER A 78 4.50 -11.79 3.40
N ARG A 79 5.83 -11.82 3.53
CA ARG A 79 6.77 -11.46 2.46
C ARG A 79 7.36 -12.69 1.76
N VAL A 80 6.64 -13.80 1.74
CA VAL A 80 7.00 -14.99 0.98
C VAL A 80 6.84 -14.69 -0.51
N LYS A 81 7.89 -15.01 -1.31
CA LYS A 81 7.92 -14.83 -2.76
C LYS A 81 8.17 -16.18 -3.42
N LEU A 82 7.35 -16.58 -4.40
CA LEU A 82 7.54 -17.83 -5.14
C LEU A 82 8.80 -17.81 -6.01
N THR A 83 9.31 -16.64 -6.35
CA THR A 83 10.53 -16.46 -7.15
C THR A 83 11.83 -16.66 -6.37
N ASN A 84 11.80 -16.76 -5.04
CA ASN A 84 12.96 -16.97 -4.20
C ASN A 84 13.05 -18.40 -3.66
N ALA A 85 13.35 -19.36 -4.56
CA ALA A 85 13.40 -20.78 -4.24
C ALA A 85 14.35 -21.10 -3.06
N LYS A 86 15.54 -20.44 -2.99
CA LYS A 86 16.49 -20.65 -1.90
C LYS A 86 15.89 -20.33 -0.53
N ASN A 87 15.24 -19.19 -0.39
CA ASN A 87 14.59 -18.80 0.86
C ASN A 87 13.43 -19.74 1.22
N LEU A 88 12.69 -20.24 0.23
CA LEU A 88 11.61 -21.18 0.45
C LEU A 88 12.11 -22.53 0.98
N VAL A 89 13.25 -23.02 0.47
CA VAL A 89 13.91 -24.25 0.95
C VAL A 89 14.44 -24.05 2.36
N GLU A 90 15.14 -22.95 2.64
CA GLU A 90 15.65 -22.63 3.98
C GLU A 90 14.53 -22.55 5.03
N ARG A 91 13.34 -22.10 4.63
CA ARG A 91 12.15 -22.03 5.49
C ARG A 91 11.34 -23.34 5.54
N GLY A 92 11.75 -24.36 4.82
CA GLY A 92 11.03 -25.65 4.75
C GLY A 92 9.68 -25.61 4.05
N LEU A 93 9.41 -24.58 3.25
CA LEU A 93 8.15 -24.39 2.51
C LEU A 93 8.12 -25.19 1.20
N VAL A 94 9.29 -25.38 0.59
CA VAL A 94 9.45 -26.17 -0.64
C VAL A 94 10.70 -27.03 -0.48
N LYS A 95 10.71 -28.22 -1.06
CA LYS A 95 11.87 -29.10 -1.07
C LYS A 95 12.92 -28.61 -2.05
N GLU A 96 14.18 -28.95 -1.79
CA GLU A 96 15.28 -28.66 -2.73
C GLU A 96 15.02 -29.29 -4.11
N GLY A 97 15.27 -28.52 -5.16
CA GLY A 97 15.06 -28.94 -6.54
C GLY A 97 13.61 -28.85 -7.06
N VAL A 98 12.64 -28.48 -6.22
CA VAL A 98 11.25 -28.28 -6.64
C VAL A 98 11.04 -26.84 -7.11
N ASN A 99 10.38 -26.67 -8.26
CA ASN A 99 9.97 -25.36 -8.75
C ASN A 99 8.81 -24.80 -7.88
N PRO A 100 8.98 -23.65 -7.21
CA PRO A 100 7.93 -23.13 -6.35
C PRO A 100 6.65 -22.74 -7.08
N LEU A 101 6.72 -22.33 -8.35
CA LEU A 101 5.53 -22.01 -9.16
C LEU A 101 4.74 -23.29 -9.47
N GLU A 102 5.41 -24.37 -9.82
CA GLU A 102 4.81 -25.69 -10.00
C GLU A 102 4.10 -26.15 -8.71
N PHE A 103 4.80 -26.06 -7.58
CA PHE A 103 4.26 -26.46 -6.29
C PHE A 103 3.01 -25.64 -5.91
N ALA A 104 3.05 -24.33 -6.14
CA ALA A 104 1.90 -23.44 -5.92
C ALA A 104 0.73 -23.78 -6.87
N ALA A 105 1.01 -24.05 -8.15
CA ALA A 105 0.02 -24.44 -9.13
C ALA A 105 -0.66 -25.78 -8.78
N GLU A 106 0.11 -26.77 -8.32
CA GLU A 106 -0.43 -28.05 -7.84
C GLU A 106 -1.34 -27.87 -6.62
N GLN A 107 -0.96 -27.00 -5.69
CA GLN A 107 -1.78 -26.69 -4.52
C GLN A 107 -3.10 -26.02 -4.93
N LEU A 108 -3.06 -25.02 -5.84
CA LEU A 108 -4.28 -24.39 -6.38
C LEU A 108 -5.21 -25.40 -7.05
N ARG A 109 -4.64 -26.34 -7.82
CA ARG A 109 -5.40 -27.42 -8.46
C ARG A 109 -6.03 -28.36 -7.43
N LYS A 110 -5.26 -28.75 -6.42
CA LYS A 110 -5.74 -29.60 -5.31
C LYS A 110 -6.88 -28.94 -4.54
N ASP A 111 -6.80 -27.63 -4.33
CA ASP A 111 -7.81 -26.85 -3.64
C ASP A 111 -8.99 -26.47 -4.55
N GLY A 112 -8.92 -26.80 -5.85
CA GLY A 112 -9.99 -26.58 -6.83
C GLY A 112 -10.27 -25.10 -7.10
N VAL A 113 -9.25 -24.26 -7.11
CA VAL A 113 -9.36 -22.80 -7.31
C VAL A 113 -9.49 -22.49 -8.78
N ASP A 114 -10.51 -21.70 -9.14
CA ASP A 114 -10.75 -21.22 -10.50
C ASP A 114 -10.24 -19.77 -10.69
N VAL A 115 -10.28 -18.96 -9.64
CA VAL A 115 -9.77 -17.57 -9.63
C VAL A 115 -8.95 -17.31 -8.38
N LEU A 116 -7.76 -16.76 -8.54
CA LEU A 116 -6.89 -16.31 -7.46
C LEU A 116 -6.77 -14.79 -7.47
N HIS A 117 -7.19 -14.12 -6.40
CA HIS A 117 -6.91 -12.72 -6.15
C HIS A 117 -5.68 -12.57 -5.24
N THR A 118 -4.69 -11.81 -5.72
CA THR A 118 -3.51 -11.45 -4.94
C THR A 118 -3.52 -9.96 -4.64
N ILE A 119 -3.45 -9.58 -3.37
CA ILE A 119 -3.46 -8.18 -2.94
C ILE A 119 -2.08 -7.84 -2.36
N GLY A 120 -1.32 -6.97 -3.03
CA GLY A 120 0.01 -6.64 -2.54
C GLY A 120 0.79 -5.67 -3.42
N GLY A 121 2.03 -5.42 -3.02
CA GLY A 121 2.94 -4.52 -3.70
C GLY A 121 3.50 -5.08 -5.01
N ASP A 122 4.52 -4.43 -5.52
CA ASP A 122 5.18 -4.78 -6.79
C ASP A 122 5.63 -6.24 -6.86
N ASP A 123 6.42 -6.69 -5.88
CA ASP A 123 6.86 -8.09 -5.80
C ASP A 123 5.71 -9.11 -5.78
N THR A 124 4.59 -8.77 -5.15
CA THR A 124 3.40 -9.64 -5.07
C THR A 124 2.75 -9.76 -6.43
N ASN A 125 2.62 -8.66 -7.16
CA ASN A 125 2.02 -8.62 -8.48
C ASN A 125 2.94 -9.25 -9.54
N THR A 126 4.26 -9.07 -9.43
CA THR A 126 5.24 -9.79 -10.27
C THR A 126 5.13 -11.30 -10.05
N THR A 127 5.09 -11.75 -8.79
CA THR A 127 4.88 -13.19 -8.47
C THR A 127 3.54 -13.71 -9.01
N ALA A 128 2.48 -12.89 -8.97
CA ALA A 128 1.17 -13.24 -9.53
C ALA A 128 1.23 -13.39 -11.06
N ALA A 129 1.96 -12.50 -11.74
CA ALA A 129 2.16 -12.58 -13.19
C ALA A 129 2.98 -13.80 -13.59
N ASP A 130 4.07 -14.10 -12.88
CA ASP A 130 4.90 -15.30 -13.11
C ASP A 130 4.08 -16.59 -12.91
N LEU A 131 3.23 -16.61 -11.87
CA LEU A 131 2.34 -17.74 -11.61
C LEU A 131 1.28 -17.88 -12.72
N ALA A 132 0.70 -16.77 -13.18
CA ALA A 132 -0.27 -16.77 -14.29
C ALA A 132 0.36 -17.29 -15.59
N ALA A 133 1.60 -16.85 -15.90
CA ALA A 133 2.35 -17.32 -17.06
C ALA A 133 2.61 -18.84 -16.97
N TYR A 134 3.11 -19.29 -15.79
CA TYR A 134 3.35 -20.73 -15.56
C TYR A 134 2.07 -21.57 -15.74
N LEU A 135 0.94 -21.10 -15.19
CA LEU A 135 -0.34 -21.81 -15.31
C LEU A 135 -0.80 -21.90 -16.77
N HIS A 136 -0.66 -20.82 -17.53
CA HIS A 136 -0.98 -20.79 -18.95
C HIS A 136 -0.10 -21.74 -19.78
N GLU A 137 1.20 -21.76 -19.53
CA GLU A 137 2.16 -22.65 -20.22
C GLU A 137 1.95 -24.14 -19.90
N ASN A 138 1.25 -24.45 -18.80
CA ASN A 138 0.96 -25.82 -18.35
C ASN A 138 -0.53 -26.19 -18.46
N ASP A 139 -1.27 -25.53 -19.36
CA ASP A 139 -2.67 -25.82 -19.66
C ASP A 139 -3.61 -25.85 -18.43
N TYR A 140 -3.32 -25.00 -17.45
CA TYR A 140 -4.18 -24.84 -16.30
C TYR A 140 -4.98 -23.53 -16.42
N GLU A 141 -6.27 -23.69 -16.73
CA GLU A 141 -7.20 -22.56 -16.87
C GLU A 141 -7.60 -21.98 -15.49
N LEU A 142 -6.71 -21.23 -14.87
CA LEU A 142 -6.97 -20.45 -13.67
C LEU A 142 -6.70 -18.97 -13.96
N THR A 143 -7.62 -18.12 -13.54
CA THR A 143 -7.45 -16.68 -13.65
C THR A 143 -6.74 -16.14 -12.43
N VAL A 144 -5.61 -15.46 -12.61
CA VAL A 144 -4.94 -14.71 -11.55
C VAL A 144 -5.23 -13.22 -11.71
N VAL A 145 -5.72 -12.58 -10.66
CA VAL A 145 -6.04 -11.15 -10.63
C VAL A 145 -5.20 -10.48 -9.56
N GLY A 146 -4.22 -9.68 -9.98
CA GLY A 146 -3.40 -8.87 -9.08
C GLY A 146 -4.09 -7.54 -8.75
N LEU A 147 -4.18 -7.22 -7.45
CA LEU A 147 -4.64 -5.92 -6.95
C LEU A 147 -3.43 -5.17 -6.38
N PRO A 148 -2.93 -4.14 -7.08
CA PRO A 148 -1.78 -3.37 -6.63
C PRO A 148 -2.07 -2.62 -5.34
N LYS A 149 -1.25 -2.88 -4.31
CA LYS A 149 -1.30 -2.23 -3.01
C LYS A 149 0.09 -1.69 -2.69
N THR A 150 0.26 -0.38 -2.84
CA THR A 150 1.44 0.37 -2.42
C THR A 150 1.05 1.81 -2.12
N ILE A 151 1.63 2.40 -1.07
CA ILE A 151 1.43 3.81 -0.77
C ILE A 151 2.23 4.73 -1.70
N ASP A 152 3.26 4.20 -2.36
CA ASP A 152 4.13 4.94 -3.28
C ASP A 152 3.43 5.28 -4.60
N ASN A 153 2.37 4.53 -4.95
CA ASN A 153 1.59 4.69 -6.19
C ASN A 153 2.45 4.59 -7.47
N ASP A 154 3.43 3.70 -7.47
CA ASP A 154 4.47 3.56 -8.48
C ASP A 154 4.27 2.39 -9.46
N VAL A 155 3.12 1.71 -9.42
CA VAL A 155 2.80 0.57 -10.28
C VAL A 155 2.23 1.03 -11.62
N VAL A 156 3.01 0.97 -12.68
CA VAL A 156 2.58 1.33 -14.04
C VAL A 156 1.87 0.15 -14.74
N PRO A 157 0.76 0.35 -15.43
CA PRO A 157 0.03 1.59 -15.77
C PRO A 157 -1.11 1.93 -14.80
N VAL A 158 -1.09 1.41 -13.60
CA VAL A 158 -2.15 1.61 -12.60
C VAL A 158 -2.21 3.08 -12.20
N ARG A 159 -3.37 3.68 -12.36
CA ARG A 159 -3.56 5.10 -12.06
C ARG A 159 -3.52 5.40 -10.57
N GLN A 160 -4.02 4.46 -9.78
CA GLN A 160 -4.05 4.56 -8.33
C GLN A 160 -3.97 3.17 -7.71
N SER A 161 -2.96 2.95 -6.89
CA SER A 161 -2.81 1.74 -6.07
C SER A 161 -3.62 1.84 -4.78
N LEU A 162 -4.00 0.68 -4.25
CA LEU A 162 -4.67 0.59 -2.96
C LEU A 162 -3.76 1.13 -1.84
N GLY A 163 -4.29 2.02 -1.02
CA GLY A 163 -3.59 2.60 0.13
C GLY A 163 -2.91 3.94 -0.13
N ALA A 164 -2.60 4.33 -1.36
CA ALA A 164 -1.93 5.58 -1.68
C ALA A 164 -2.74 6.81 -1.23
N TRP A 165 -4.04 6.81 -1.47
CA TRP A 165 -4.93 7.88 -1.05
C TRP A 165 -5.03 8.02 0.46
N THR A 166 -5.26 6.92 1.15
CA THR A 166 -5.36 6.89 2.62
C THR A 166 -4.06 7.38 3.25
N ALA A 167 -2.89 6.92 2.74
CA ALA A 167 -1.60 7.33 3.26
C ALA A 167 -1.37 8.84 3.10
N ALA A 168 -1.74 9.43 1.97
CA ALA A 168 -1.59 10.87 1.74
C ALA A 168 -2.55 11.69 2.62
N ASP A 169 -3.76 11.20 2.84
CA ASP A 169 -4.78 11.88 3.66
C ASP A 169 -4.39 11.88 5.14
N GLU A 170 -4.03 10.72 5.67
CA GLU A 170 -3.53 10.57 7.05
C GLU A 170 -2.23 11.36 7.26
N GLY A 171 -1.33 11.33 6.26
CA GLY A 171 -0.10 12.11 6.28
C GLY A 171 -0.34 13.61 6.36
N ALA A 172 -1.34 14.13 5.67
CA ALA A 172 -1.72 15.55 5.73
C ALA A 172 -2.27 15.95 7.11
N GLY A 173 -3.11 15.10 7.70
CA GLY A 173 -3.64 15.30 9.06
C GLY A 173 -2.52 15.23 10.11
N PHE A 174 -1.61 14.28 9.99
CA PHE A 174 -0.45 14.16 10.85
C PHE A 174 0.48 15.37 10.74
N ALA A 175 0.77 15.83 9.51
CA ALA A 175 1.58 17.02 9.28
C ALA A 175 0.97 18.26 9.94
N PHE A 176 -0.35 18.44 9.87
CA PHE A 176 -1.04 19.55 10.52
C PHE A 176 -0.79 19.57 12.04
N ASN A 177 -0.83 18.40 12.68
CA ASN A 177 -0.57 18.31 14.12
C ASN A 177 0.90 18.61 14.46
N VAL A 178 1.86 18.08 13.69
CA VAL A 178 3.30 18.26 13.93
C VAL A 178 3.75 19.69 13.62
N ILE A 179 3.25 20.31 12.55
CA ILE A 179 3.59 21.70 12.19
C ILE A 179 3.15 22.67 13.27
N GLY A 180 2.09 22.37 14.02
CA GLY A 180 1.68 23.15 15.17
C GLY A 180 2.76 23.38 16.24
N GLU A 181 3.80 22.52 16.27
CA GLU A 181 4.93 22.64 17.20
C GLU A 181 5.74 23.93 17.01
N HIS A 182 5.71 24.55 15.81
CA HIS A 182 6.39 25.84 15.57
C HIS A 182 5.94 26.95 16.52
N ARG A 183 4.77 26.81 17.13
CA ARG A 183 4.26 27.79 18.08
C ARG A 183 4.94 27.73 19.44
N SER A 184 5.60 26.62 19.74
CA SER A 184 6.33 26.39 20.99
C SER A 184 7.78 26.90 20.95
N ASN A 185 8.28 27.22 19.74
CA ASN A 185 9.65 27.63 19.52
C ASN A 185 9.75 28.88 18.61
N PRO A 186 10.66 29.81 18.89
CA PRO A 186 10.81 31.02 18.10
C PRO A 186 11.42 30.76 16.69
N ARG A 187 12.11 29.62 16.53
CA ARG A 187 12.77 29.24 15.28
C ARG A 187 12.74 27.72 15.12
N MET A 188 12.02 27.21 14.08
CA MET A 188 11.82 25.79 13.92
C MET A 188 11.86 25.37 12.44
N LEU A 189 12.63 24.32 12.15
CA LEU A 189 12.59 23.58 10.88
C LEU A 189 11.85 22.27 11.12
N ILE A 190 10.79 22.04 10.33
CA ILE A 190 10.01 20.80 10.34
C ILE A 190 10.16 20.14 8.99
N VAL A 191 10.63 18.89 8.99
CA VAL A 191 10.77 18.06 7.80
C VAL A 191 9.86 16.84 7.94
N HIS A 192 8.87 16.75 7.07
CA HIS A 192 8.02 15.55 6.92
C HIS A 192 8.63 14.65 5.86
N GLU A 193 9.33 13.62 6.30
CA GLU A 193 9.83 12.58 5.41
C GLU A 193 8.69 11.63 5.06
N CYS A 194 8.45 11.43 3.77
CA CYS A 194 7.48 10.49 3.23
C CYS A 194 8.21 9.36 2.51
N MET A 195 7.63 8.18 2.53
CA MET A 195 8.08 7.05 1.71
C MET A 195 7.94 7.37 0.22
N GLY A 196 8.59 6.57 -0.63
CA GLY A 196 8.59 6.75 -2.09
C GLY A 196 9.99 7.01 -2.60
N ARG A 197 10.83 5.95 -2.60
CA ARG A 197 12.25 6.03 -2.99
C ARG A 197 12.45 6.53 -4.41
N ASN A 198 11.60 6.06 -5.34
CA ASN A 198 11.70 6.35 -6.77
C ASN A 198 10.46 7.09 -7.31
N CYS A 199 9.51 7.42 -6.44
CA CYS A 199 8.26 8.07 -6.81
C CYS A 199 7.84 9.08 -5.75
N GLY A 200 7.79 10.35 -6.14
CA GLY A 200 7.43 11.47 -5.26
C GLY A 200 5.92 11.65 -5.06
N TYR A 201 5.08 10.75 -5.59
CA TYR A 201 3.63 10.88 -5.53
C TYR A 201 3.13 11.08 -4.10
N LEU A 202 3.51 10.20 -3.17
CA LEU A 202 3.03 10.26 -1.78
C LEU A 202 3.40 11.59 -1.12
N THR A 203 4.63 12.05 -1.29
CA THR A 203 5.11 13.33 -0.75
C THR A 203 4.33 14.51 -1.31
N ALA A 204 4.23 14.58 -2.64
CA ALA A 204 3.54 15.67 -3.33
C ALA A 204 2.03 15.70 -3.01
N GLU A 205 1.39 14.52 -2.99
CA GLU A 205 -0.03 14.41 -2.68
C GLU A 205 -0.33 14.72 -1.20
N THR A 206 0.55 14.30 -0.28
CA THR A 206 0.45 14.67 1.15
C THR A 206 0.56 16.17 1.34
N ALA A 207 1.55 16.82 0.70
CA ALA A 207 1.72 18.26 0.75
C ALA A 207 0.52 19.00 0.13
N ARG A 208 -0.01 18.53 -0.99
CA ARG A 208 -1.19 19.09 -1.64
C ARG A 208 -2.42 19.01 -0.73
N ARG A 209 -2.70 17.84 -0.15
CA ARG A 209 -3.83 17.65 0.78
C ARG A 209 -3.67 18.48 2.05
N TYR A 210 -2.45 18.59 2.55
CA TYR A 210 -2.14 19.47 3.68
C TYR A 210 -2.46 20.93 3.32
N HIS A 211 -2.01 21.40 2.16
CA HIS A 211 -2.34 22.75 1.67
C HIS A 211 -3.86 22.95 1.54
N ASP A 212 -4.60 21.97 0.99
CA ASP A 212 -6.06 22.03 0.89
C ASP A 212 -6.70 22.07 2.28
N LEU A 213 -6.19 21.32 3.26
CA LEU A 213 -6.65 21.37 4.65
C LEU A 213 -6.48 22.77 5.25
N LEU A 214 -5.39 23.50 4.95
CA LEU A 214 -5.19 24.86 5.41
C LEU A 214 -6.25 25.84 4.88
N GLN A 215 -6.82 25.60 3.68
CA GLN A 215 -7.88 26.45 3.14
C GLN A 215 -9.19 26.35 3.94
N THR A 216 -9.38 25.28 4.70
CA THR A 216 -10.55 25.06 5.56
C THR A 216 -10.42 25.74 6.93
N LYS A 217 -9.23 26.25 7.29
CA LYS A 217 -8.94 26.82 8.60
C LYS A 217 -9.26 28.31 8.67
N GLN A 218 -9.63 28.77 9.86
CA GLN A 218 -9.75 30.19 10.15
C GLN A 218 -8.45 30.69 10.74
N TRP A 219 -8.01 31.85 10.26
CA TRP A 219 -6.76 32.47 10.69
C TRP A 219 -7.03 33.70 11.56
N ALA A 220 -6.19 33.94 12.54
CA ALA A 220 -6.30 35.06 13.49
C ALA A 220 -4.93 35.71 13.70
N PRO A 221 -4.49 36.57 12.77
CA PRO A 221 -3.15 37.20 12.83
C PRO A 221 -2.89 37.95 14.13
N SER A 222 -3.91 38.56 14.72
CA SER A 222 -3.82 39.26 16.01
C SER A 222 -3.48 38.34 17.19
N LEU A 223 -3.67 37.00 17.02
CA LEU A 223 -3.28 35.97 17.98
C LEU A 223 -2.03 35.19 17.53
N GLY A 224 -1.32 35.68 16.51
CA GLY A 224 -0.17 35.00 15.93
C GLY A 224 -0.49 33.76 15.11
N LEU A 225 -1.76 33.57 14.71
CA LEU A 225 -2.21 32.50 13.83
C LEU A 225 -2.25 33.03 12.40
N THR A 226 -1.12 32.96 11.70
CA THR A 226 -0.97 33.38 10.31
C THR A 226 -0.80 32.18 9.40
N LYS A 227 -1.41 32.20 8.22
CA LYS A 227 -1.38 31.09 7.26
C LYS A 227 0.05 30.80 6.81
N GLU A 228 0.84 31.85 6.60
CA GLU A 228 2.21 31.79 6.08
C GLU A 228 3.09 30.88 6.94
N ARG A 229 2.95 30.93 8.26
CA ARG A 229 3.70 30.07 9.20
C ARG A 229 3.27 28.60 9.16
N TRP A 230 2.10 28.32 8.65
CA TRP A 230 1.57 26.97 8.50
C TRP A 230 1.74 26.43 7.10
N ASP A 231 2.10 27.24 6.11
CA ASP A 231 2.13 26.87 4.71
C ASP A 231 3.25 25.87 4.40
N VAL A 232 3.17 25.26 3.21
CA VAL A 232 4.20 24.38 2.64
C VAL A 232 5.31 25.28 2.05
N HIS A 233 6.50 25.23 2.62
CA HIS A 233 7.62 26.06 2.15
C HIS A 233 8.46 25.36 1.10
N ALA A 234 8.51 24.01 1.12
CA ALA A 234 9.15 23.21 0.08
C ALA A 234 8.56 21.81 -0.01
N VAL A 235 8.62 21.26 -1.24
CA VAL A 235 8.33 19.84 -1.51
C VAL A 235 9.49 19.30 -2.35
N PHE A 236 10.20 18.32 -1.85
CA PHE A 236 11.33 17.69 -2.54
C PHE A 236 11.00 16.25 -2.89
N ILE A 237 11.07 15.93 -4.18
CA ILE A 237 10.74 14.61 -4.73
C ILE A 237 11.88 14.08 -5.60
N PRO A 238 12.02 12.74 -5.76
CA PRO A 238 13.15 12.15 -6.48
C PRO A 238 13.18 12.51 -7.96
N GLU A 239 12.04 12.84 -8.56
CA GLU A 239 11.96 13.22 -9.98
C GLU A 239 12.51 14.62 -10.29
N MET A 240 12.77 15.42 -9.25
CA MET A 240 13.26 16.79 -9.41
C MET A 240 14.76 16.90 -9.09
N LYS A 241 15.48 17.64 -9.91
CA LYS A 241 16.85 18.04 -9.57
C LYS A 241 16.82 19.09 -8.46
N LEU A 242 17.57 18.87 -7.42
CA LEU A 242 17.66 19.76 -6.26
C LEU A 242 19.00 20.48 -6.24
N ASP A 243 18.95 21.80 -6.31
CA ASP A 243 20.10 22.64 -5.93
C ASP A 243 20.02 22.95 -4.44
N ILE A 244 20.71 22.12 -3.66
CA ILE A 244 20.69 22.19 -2.18
C ILE A 244 21.15 23.55 -1.67
N ALA A 245 22.15 24.17 -2.32
CA ALA A 245 22.70 25.45 -1.87
C ALA A 245 21.68 26.59 -2.07
N ALA A 246 21.09 26.67 -3.26
CA ALA A 246 20.07 27.69 -3.56
C ALA A 246 18.82 27.52 -2.68
N GLU A 247 18.35 26.28 -2.50
CA GLU A 247 17.20 25.99 -1.63
C GLU A 247 17.48 26.30 -0.17
N ALA A 248 18.67 26.00 0.33
CA ALA A 248 19.07 26.33 1.70
C ALA A 248 19.05 27.85 1.95
N GLU A 249 19.54 28.66 1.02
CA GLU A 249 19.49 30.13 1.10
C GLU A 249 18.04 30.63 1.08
N ARG A 250 17.21 30.11 0.17
CA ARG A 250 15.79 30.47 0.07
C ARG A 250 15.02 30.15 1.37
N LEU A 251 15.19 28.93 1.87
CA LEU A 251 14.51 28.48 3.07
C LEU A 251 15.03 29.18 4.34
N LYS A 252 16.34 29.55 4.35
CA LYS A 252 16.89 30.35 5.41
C LYS A 252 16.26 31.74 5.46
N ALA A 253 16.02 32.37 4.31
CA ALA A 253 15.35 33.68 4.25
C ALA A 253 13.91 33.59 4.82
N ILE A 254 13.16 32.55 4.47
CA ILE A 254 11.82 32.29 5.03
C ILE A 254 11.90 32.07 6.56
N MET A 255 12.89 31.31 7.03
CA MET A 255 13.12 31.08 8.43
C MET A 255 13.42 32.38 9.19
N ASP A 256 14.22 33.27 8.60
CA ASP A 256 14.58 34.54 9.22
C ASP A 256 13.39 35.52 9.27
N GLU A 257 12.48 35.45 8.30
CA GLU A 257 11.26 36.28 8.24
C GLU A 257 10.15 35.74 9.15
N GLN A 258 9.85 34.44 9.06
CA GLN A 258 8.65 33.84 9.66
C GLN A 258 8.92 33.08 10.96
N GLY A 259 10.18 32.71 11.22
CA GLY A 259 10.59 31.92 12.38
C GLY A 259 10.41 30.42 12.21
N ASN A 260 9.83 29.94 11.10
CA ASN A 260 9.72 28.51 10.83
C ASN A 260 9.75 28.18 9.33
N VAL A 261 10.12 26.92 9.04
CA VAL A 261 10.09 26.34 7.70
C VAL A 261 9.48 24.94 7.79
N ASN A 262 8.54 24.63 6.90
CA ASN A 262 7.87 23.34 6.78
C ASN A 262 8.22 22.73 5.43
N ILE A 263 8.84 21.56 5.43
CA ILE A 263 9.30 20.83 4.24
C ILE A 263 8.62 19.48 4.19
N PHE A 264 8.15 19.08 3.00
CA PHE A 264 7.77 17.72 2.68
C PHE A 264 8.87 17.10 1.82
N LEU A 265 9.44 15.99 2.28
CA LEU A 265 10.62 15.36 1.68
C LEU A 265 10.34 13.91 1.35
N SER A 266 10.55 13.51 0.11
CA SER A 266 10.58 12.08 -0.24
C SER A 266 11.91 11.46 0.18
N GLU A 267 11.89 10.23 0.72
CA GLU A 267 13.10 9.49 1.13
C GLU A 267 14.15 9.34 0.01
N GLY A 268 13.73 9.44 -1.25
CA GLY A 268 14.61 9.35 -2.43
C GLY A 268 15.01 10.70 -3.03
N ALA A 269 14.61 11.84 -2.45
CA ALA A 269 14.93 13.14 -3.00
C ALA A 269 16.38 13.52 -2.77
N GLY A 270 17.06 13.98 -3.83
CA GLY A 270 18.44 14.46 -3.76
C GLY A 270 19.51 13.36 -3.68
N VAL A 271 19.16 12.11 -3.99
CA VAL A 271 20.06 10.94 -3.99
C VAL A 271 20.54 10.64 -5.40
#